data_120b375b7f32f767788a2ac29ebf444d
#
_entry.id   120b375b7f32f767788a2ac29ebf444d
#
_cell.length_a   1.000
_cell.length_b   1.000
_cell.length_c   1.000
_cell.angle_alpha   90.00
_cell.angle_beta   90.00
_cell.angle_gamma   90.00
#
_symmetry.space_group_name_H-M   'P 1'
#
loop_
_entity.id
_entity.type
_entity.pdbx_description
1 polymer ?
#
loop_
_entity_poly.entity_id
_entity_poly.type
_entity_poly.pdbx_seq_one_letter_code
_entity_poly.pdbx_strand_id
1 'polypeptide(L)'
;MCIRDSIVSALLFLLGSGLCASSTGFAMMVCARIILGLAVGAASALTPAYLAELAPKERRGSLSTLFQLMVTFGILLAYASNLGFLNHNLFGIRDWRWMLGSALVPAALLLLGGLLLPESPRYLVNKGDTRNAFKVLTLIRKDVDQTQVQIELDEIKAVAAQDTKGGVRELFRIARPALVAAIGIMLFQQLVGINSVIYFLP
;
A
#
# COMPACT_ATOMS: atom_id res chain seq x y z
N MET A 1 -6.39 -10.43 2.29
CA MET A 1 -5.07 -9.80 2.58
C MET A 1 -4.79 -9.82 4.07
N CYS A 2 -3.55 -10.06 4.52
CA CYS A 2 -3.20 -10.12 5.94
C CYS A 2 -2.72 -8.74 6.41
N ILE A 3 -3.29 -8.22 7.52
CA ILE A 3 -2.80 -6.98 8.16
C ILE A 3 -1.32 -7.07 8.53
N ARG A 4 -0.84 -8.26 8.86
CA ARG A 4 0.56 -8.50 9.16
C ARG A 4 1.50 -8.05 8.02
N ASP A 5 1.08 -8.23 6.77
CA ASP A 5 1.87 -7.83 5.60
C ASP A 5 1.95 -6.30 5.49
N SER A 6 0.87 -5.59 5.84
CA SER A 6 0.85 -4.12 5.92
C SER A 6 1.74 -3.60 7.05
N ILE A 7 1.74 -4.26 8.21
CA ILE A 7 2.62 -3.91 9.34
C ILE A 7 4.08 -4.13 8.96
N VAL A 8 4.42 -5.25 8.31
CA VAL A 8 5.78 -5.53 7.86
C VAL A 8 6.24 -4.48 6.83
N SER A 9 5.40 -4.12 5.86
CA SER A 9 5.73 -3.07 4.89
C SER A 9 5.91 -1.70 5.56
N ALA A 10 5.10 -1.36 6.56
CA ALA A 10 5.23 -0.12 7.33
C ALA A 10 6.52 -0.08 8.17
N LEU A 11 6.90 -1.20 8.78
CA LEU A 11 8.17 -1.33 9.53
C LEU A 11 9.37 -1.19 8.59
N LEU A 12 9.33 -1.85 7.42
CA LEU A 12 10.37 -1.69 6.40
C LEU A 12 10.46 -0.25 5.90
N PHE A 13 9.31 0.44 5.76
CA PHE A 13 9.27 1.84 5.36
C PHE A 13 9.90 2.75 6.43
N LEU A 14 9.58 2.54 7.71
CA LEU A 14 10.21 3.25 8.83
C LEU A 14 11.72 3.02 8.88
N LEU A 15 12.16 1.78 8.78
CA LEU A 15 13.58 1.42 8.78
C LEU A 15 14.31 2.06 7.59
N GLY A 16 13.76 1.94 6.38
CA GLY A 16 14.33 2.52 5.18
C GLY A 16 14.44 4.05 5.25
N SER A 17 13.39 4.74 5.72
CA SER A 17 13.37 6.19 5.89
C SER A 17 14.40 6.65 6.94
N GLY A 18 14.46 5.96 8.09
CA GLY A 18 15.42 6.24 9.15
C GLY A 18 16.87 6.06 8.70
N LEU A 19 17.16 4.97 7.98
CA LEU A 19 18.48 4.72 7.39
C LEU A 19 18.84 5.76 6.33
N CYS A 20 17.89 6.21 5.51
CA CYS A 20 18.12 7.28 4.54
C CYS A 20 18.51 8.59 5.25
N ALA A 21 17.74 9.00 6.27
CA ALA A 21 17.99 10.23 7.02
C ALA A 21 19.34 10.21 7.79
N SER A 22 19.73 9.03 8.29
CA SER A 22 20.98 8.85 9.06
C SER A 22 22.18 8.46 8.21
N SER A 23 22.02 8.35 6.88
CA SER A 23 23.10 7.87 6.01
C SER A 23 24.35 8.72 6.10
N THR A 24 25.52 8.05 6.23
CA THR A 24 26.85 8.68 6.31
C THR A 24 27.69 8.44 5.06
N GLY A 25 27.27 7.49 4.20
CA GLY A 25 28.02 7.13 3.01
C GLY A 25 27.12 6.62 1.88
N PHE A 26 27.70 6.55 0.69
CA PHE A 26 26.99 6.12 -0.54
C PHE A 26 26.39 4.71 -0.41
N ALA A 27 27.14 3.73 0.07
CA ALA A 27 26.68 2.36 0.21
C ALA A 27 25.45 2.25 1.14
N MET A 28 25.49 2.96 2.28
CA MET A 28 24.37 2.99 3.23
C MET A 28 23.12 3.62 2.60
N MET A 29 23.29 4.70 1.83
CA MET A 29 22.17 5.33 1.11
C MET A 29 21.54 4.38 0.10
N VAL A 30 22.34 3.65 -0.69
CA VAL A 30 21.84 2.68 -1.66
C VAL A 30 21.06 1.55 -0.97
N CYS A 31 21.61 0.95 0.09
CA CYS A 31 20.91 -0.07 0.85
C CYS A 31 19.58 0.43 1.43
N ALA A 32 19.58 1.63 2.00
CA ALA A 32 18.39 2.26 2.54
C ALA A 32 17.31 2.49 1.46
N ARG A 33 17.72 2.92 0.25
CA ARG A 33 16.82 3.10 -0.90
C ARG A 33 16.24 1.78 -1.42
N ILE A 34 17.00 0.69 -1.40
CA ILE A 34 16.50 -0.64 -1.76
C ILE A 34 15.40 -1.07 -0.77
N ILE A 35 15.66 -0.94 0.53
CA ILE A 35 14.69 -1.29 1.57
C ILE A 35 13.42 -0.43 1.42
N LEU A 36 13.59 0.88 1.22
CA LEU A 36 12.48 1.82 1.02
C LEU A 36 11.66 1.45 -0.23
N GLY A 37 12.33 1.13 -1.33
CA GLY A 37 11.67 0.72 -2.58
C GLY A 37 10.85 -0.56 -2.43
N LEU A 38 11.37 -1.56 -1.72
CA LEU A 38 10.63 -2.79 -1.39
C LEU A 38 9.39 -2.49 -0.53
N ALA A 39 9.54 -1.62 0.48
CA ALA A 39 8.44 -1.24 1.36
C ALA A 39 7.34 -0.49 0.60
N VAL A 40 7.70 0.51 -0.21
CA VAL A 40 6.75 1.29 -1.02
C VAL A 40 6.10 0.41 -2.07
N GLY A 41 6.86 -0.47 -2.75
CA GLY A 41 6.32 -1.41 -3.72
C GLY A 41 5.29 -2.36 -3.12
N ALA A 42 5.60 -2.93 -1.95
CA ALA A 42 4.65 -3.76 -1.21
C ALA A 42 3.38 -2.96 -0.82
N ALA A 43 3.53 -1.79 -0.22
CA ALA A 43 2.40 -0.95 0.18
C ALA A 43 1.53 -0.54 -1.00
N SER A 44 2.13 -0.20 -2.15
CA SER A 44 1.41 0.18 -3.38
C SER A 44 0.57 -0.95 -3.96
N ALA A 45 0.98 -2.20 -3.81
CA ALA A 45 0.21 -3.36 -4.23
C ALA A 45 -0.87 -3.75 -3.21
N LEU A 46 -0.51 -3.69 -1.93
CA LEU A 46 -1.37 -4.16 -0.83
C LEU A 46 -2.54 -3.21 -0.57
N THR A 47 -2.33 -1.89 -0.60
CA THR A 47 -3.36 -0.90 -0.24
C THR A 47 -4.58 -0.92 -1.17
N PRO A 48 -4.44 -0.86 -2.52
CA PRO A 48 -5.61 -0.92 -3.39
C PRO A 48 -6.30 -2.29 -3.34
N ALA A 49 -5.55 -3.38 -3.16
CA ALA A 49 -6.14 -4.71 -2.97
C ALA A 49 -7.00 -4.76 -1.70
N TYR A 50 -6.50 -4.25 -0.58
CA TYR A 50 -7.23 -4.17 0.68
C TYR A 50 -8.49 -3.32 0.56
N LEU A 51 -8.40 -2.15 -0.08
CA LEU A 51 -9.55 -1.29 -0.33
C LEU A 51 -10.60 -1.99 -1.20
N ALA A 52 -10.18 -2.72 -2.23
CA ALA A 52 -11.09 -3.48 -3.10
C ALA A 52 -11.79 -4.64 -2.38
N GLU A 53 -11.13 -5.26 -1.38
CA GLU A 53 -11.70 -6.33 -0.56
C GLU A 53 -12.72 -5.81 0.47
N LEU A 54 -12.50 -4.61 1.01
CA LEU A 54 -13.38 -3.98 2.01
C LEU A 54 -14.55 -3.21 1.37
N ALA A 55 -14.36 -2.69 0.16
CA ALA A 55 -15.32 -1.83 -0.51
C ALA A 55 -16.58 -2.59 -0.92
N PRO A 56 -17.78 -2.04 -0.68
CA PRO A 56 -19.00 -2.47 -1.34
C PRO A 56 -18.87 -2.39 -2.86
N LYS A 57 -19.56 -3.26 -3.59
CA LYS A 57 -19.51 -3.32 -5.06
C LYS A 57 -19.77 -1.95 -5.70
N GLU A 58 -20.70 -1.17 -5.13
CA GLU A 58 -21.15 0.13 -5.60
C GLU A 58 -20.12 1.24 -5.41
N ARG A 59 -19.24 1.12 -4.40
CA ARG A 59 -18.28 2.16 -4.00
C ARG A 59 -16.82 1.85 -4.37
N ARG A 60 -16.53 0.73 -5.01
CA ARG A 60 -15.16 0.33 -5.38
C ARG A 60 -14.48 1.35 -6.28
N GLY A 61 -15.20 1.88 -7.28
CA GLY A 61 -14.66 2.92 -8.17
C GLY A 61 -14.31 4.20 -7.42
N SER A 62 -15.19 4.67 -6.57
CA SER A 62 -14.96 5.87 -5.74
C SER A 62 -13.75 5.72 -4.81
N LEU A 63 -13.59 4.56 -4.17
CA LEU A 63 -12.44 4.30 -3.29
C LEU A 63 -11.11 4.19 -4.06
N SER A 64 -11.13 3.64 -5.28
CA SER A 64 -9.95 3.62 -6.15
C SER A 64 -9.54 5.04 -6.57
N THR A 65 -10.52 5.90 -6.88
CA THR A 65 -10.27 7.31 -7.21
C THR A 65 -9.73 8.07 -5.99
N LEU A 66 -10.28 7.82 -4.80
CA LEU A 66 -9.80 8.41 -3.56
C LEU A 66 -8.36 8.00 -3.25
N PHE A 67 -8.00 6.73 -3.50
CA PHE A 67 -6.62 6.25 -3.36
C PHE A 67 -5.67 7.07 -4.26
N GLN A 68 -6.02 7.25 -5.53
CA GLN A 68 -5.20 8.03 -6.47
C GLN A 68 -5.10 9.50 -6.07
N LEU A 69 -6.18 10.09 -5.57
CA LEU A 69 -6.19 11.45 -5.03
C LEU A 69 -5.25 11.59 -3.84
N MET A 70 -5.25 10.61 -2.92
CA MET A 70 -4.34 10.61 -1.77
C MET A 70 -2.86 10.47 -2.18
N VAL A 71 -2.56 9.72 -3.25
CA VAL A 71 -1.19 9.65 -3.82
C VAL A 71 -0.75 11.03 -4.31
N THR A 72 -1.59 11.71 -5.09
CA THR A 72 -1.29 13.07 -5.60
C THR A 72 -1.12 14.08 -4.47
N PHE A 73 -2.00 14.01 -3.47
CA PHE A 73 -1.91 14.86 -2.28
C PHE A 73 -0.63 14.59 -1.48
N GLY A 74 -0.21 13.32 -1.38
CA GLY A 74 1.06 12.95 -0.75
C GLY A 74 2.28 13.53 -1.48
N ILE A 75 2.26 13.55 -2.81
CA ILE A 75 3.31 14.20 -3.61
C ILE A 75 3.36 15.70 -3.32
N LEU A 76 2.21 16.37 -3.30
CA LEU A 76 2.12 17.80 -2.97
C LEU A 76 2.71 18.10 -1.57
N LEU A 77 2.33 17.31 -0.57
CA LEU A 77 2.87 17.45 0.79
C LEU A 77 4.37 17.22 0.86
N ALA A 78 4.90 16.27 0.07
CA ALA A 78 6.35 16.03 0.00
C ALA A 78 7.10 17.23 -0.56
N TYR A 79 6.59 17.86 -1.62
CA TYR A 79 7.18 19.10 -2.15
C TYR A 79 7.09 20.26 -1.16
N ALA A 80 5.94 20.45 -0.53
CA ALA A 80 5.75 21.51 0.49
C ALA A 80 6.70 21.30 1.68
N SER A 81 6.87 20.07 2.14
CA SER A 81 7.81 19.71 3.20
C SER A 81 9.26 20.01 2.79
N ASN A 82 9.65 19.65 1.57
CA ASN A 82 10.99 19.91 1.06
C ASN A 82 11.29 21.42 0.97
N LEU A 83 10.33 22.21 0.51
CA LEU A 83 10.44 23.67 0.51
C LEU A 83 10.59 24.24 1.92
N GLY A 84 9.87 23.71 2.90
CA GLY A 84 9.94 24.13 4.29
C GLY A 84 11.30 23.84 4.94
N PHE A 85 12.00 22.81 4.50
CA PHE A 85 13.34 22.47 5.01
C PHE A 85 14.49 23.08 4.20
N LEU A 86 14.19 23.70 3.05
CA LEU A 86 15.22 24.31 2.19
C LEU A 86 15.92 25.46 2.92
N ASN A 87 17.27 25.45 2.92
CA ASN A 87 18.12 26.45 3.58
C ASN A 87 17.98 26.56 5.11
N HIS A 88 17.37 25.57 5.76
CA HIS A 88 17.24 25.53 7.21
C HIS A 88 18.19 24.49 7.81
N ASN A 89 19.37 24.92 8.25
CA ASN A 89 20.30 24.07 9.04
C ASN A 89 19.79 23.96 10.49
N LEU A 90 18.71 23.20 10.70
CA LEU A 90 18.15 22.97 12.02
C LEU A 90 19.06 22.03 12.83
N PHE A 91 19.50 22.49 14.00
CA PHE A 91 20.36 21.74 14.93
C PHE A 91 21.71 21.30 14.34
N GLY A 92 22.28 22.02 13.35
CA GLY A 92 23.54 21.63 12.70
C GLY A 92 23.47 20.42 11.78
N ILE A 93 22.27 19.93 11.50
CA ILE A 93 22.01 18.81 10.59
C ILE A 93 21.72 19.36 9.20
N ARG A 94 22.32 18.78 8.16
CA ARG A 94 22.13 19.22 6.77
C ARG A 94 20.67 19.05 6.32
N ASP A 95 20.16 19.99 5.57
CA ASP A 95 18.78 20.12 5.07
C ASP A 95 18.24 18.83 4.45
N TRP A 96 19.04 18.17 3.61
CA TRP A 96 18.62 16.95 2.92
C TRP A 96 18.25 15.79 3.86
N ARG A 97 18.86 15.75 5.07
CA ARG A 97 18.50 14.74 6.07
C ARG A 97 17.12 14.97 6.66
N TRP A 98 16.74 16.22 6.85
CA TRP A 98 15.39 16.59 7.27
C TRP A 98 14.35 16.30 6.20
N MET A 99 14.69 16.60 4.93
CA MET A 99 13.84 16.26 3.78
C MET A 99 13.57 14.76 3.70
N LEU A 100 14.61 13.93 3.81
CA LEU A 100 14.46 12.47 3.81
C LEU A 100 13.81 11.94 5.10
N GLY A 101 14.09 12.57 6.24
CA GLY A 101 13.52 12.22 7.55
C GLY A 101 12.03 12.52 7.64
N SER A 102 11.52 13.50 6.89
CA SER A 102 10.08 13.82 6.86
C SER A 102 9.21 12.63 6.44
N ALA A 103 9.76 11.68 5.67
CA ALA A 103 9.10 10.44 5.30
C ALA A 103 8.80 9.50 6.49
N LEU A 104 9.43 9.71 7.65
CA LEU A 104 9.12 8.97 8.88
C LEU A 104 7.69 9.25 9.38
N VAL A 105 7.17 10.47 9.15
CA VAL A 105 5.81 10.84 9.56
C VAL A 105 4.75 9.98 8.86
N PRO A 106 4.67 9.94 7.52
CA PRO A 106 3.72 9.06 6.84
C PRO A 106 3.99 7.57 7.12
N ALA A 107 5.26 7.17 7.32
CA ALA A 107 5.59 5.80 7.70
C ALA A 107 5.00 5.40 9.06
N ALA A 108 5.10 6.29 10.06
CA ALA A 108 4.50 6.10 11.37
C ALA A 108 2.96 6.06 11.31
N LEU A 109 2.36 6.94 10.50
CA LEU A 109 0.91 6.94 10.27
C LEU A 109 0.44 5.65 9.59
N LEU A 110 1.21 5.13 8.62
CA LEU A 110 0.93 3.84 7.99
C LEU A 110 0.98 2.69 8.98
N LEU A 111 1.97 2.69 9.89
CA LEU A 111 2.09 1.68 10.94
C LEU A 111 0.90 1.76 11.92
N LEU A 112 0.57 2.96 12.40
CA LEU A 112 -0.57 3.16 13.29
C LEU A 112 -1.88 2.75 12.62
N GLY A 113 -2.08 3.14 11.35
CA GLY A 113 -3.23 2.71 10.56
C GLY A 113 -3.31 1.19 10.43
N GLY A 114 -2.19 0.53 10.13
CA GLY A 114 -2.13 -0.93 10.03
C GLY A 114 -2.46 -1.65 11.34
N LEU A 115 -2.14 -1.06 12.49
CA LEU A 115 -2.46 -1.63 13.81
C LEU A 115 -3.95 -1.45 14.19
N LEU A 116 -4.60 -0.41 13.67
CA LEU A 116 -5.99 -0.06 14.01
C LEU A 116 -7.01 -0.67 13.04
N LEU A 117 -6.60 -1.03 11.83
CA LEU A 117 -7.49 -1.56 10.81
C LEU A 117 -7.84 -3.03 11.07
N PRO A 118 -9.09 -3.47 10.78
CA PRO A 118 -9.50 -4.87 10.89
C PRO A 118 -8.91 -5.72 9.76
N GLU A 119 -8.74 -7.02 10.00
CA GLU A 119 -8.31 -7.96 8.95
C GLU A 119 -9.36 -8.06 7.82
N SER A 120 -8.89 -8.35 6.59
CA SER A 120 -9.78 -8.55 5.46
C SER A 120 -10.73 -9.73 5.70
N PRO A 121 -12.05 -9.57 5.47
CA PRO A 121 -13.02 -10.66 5.58
C PRO A 121 -12.67 -11.87 4.70
N ARG A 122 -12.16 -11.62 3.48
CA ARG A 122 -11.73 -12.68 2.56
C ARG A 122 -10.56 -13.48 3.12
N TYR A 123 -9.59 -12.80 3.74
CA TYR A 123 -8.46 -13.47 4.38
C TYR A 123 -8.92 -14.34 5.55
N LEU A 124 -9.84 -13.83 6.38
CA LEU A 124 -10.38 -14.57 7.52
C LEU A 124 -11.16 -15.82 7.07
N VAL A 125 -11.95 -15.72 6.00
CA VAL A 125 -12.65 -16.87 5.41
C VAL A 125 -11.65 -17.90 4.89
N ASN A 126 -10.62 -17.50 4.17
CA ASN A 126 -9.58 -18.40 3.67
C ASN A 126 -8.79 -19.09 4.79
N LYS A 127 -8.70 -18.45 5.96
CA LYS A 127 -8.09 -19.02 7.17
C LYS A 127 -9.05 -19.94 7.96
N GLY A 128 -10.33 -19.97 7.58
CA GLY A 128 -11.37 -20.75 8.26
C GLY A 128 -12.05 -20.01 9.43
N ASP A 129 -11.67 -18.76 9.70
CA ASP A 129 -12.23 -17.96 10.79
C ASP A 129 -13.47 -17.16 10.33
N THR A 130 -14.54 -17.88 10.06
CA THR A 130 -15.81 -17.32 9.59
C THR A 130 -16.49 -16.43 10.62
N ARG A 131 -16.27 -16.68 11.92
CA ARG A 131 -16.87 -15.89 13.00
C ARG A 131 -16.32 -14.48 13.03
N ASN A 132 -15.00 -14.31 12.92
CA ASN A 132 -14.39 -12.98 12.87
C ASN A 132 -14.62 -12.30 11.53
N ALA A 133 -14.70 -13.05 10.42
CA ALA A 133 -15.10 -12.51 9.13
C ALA A 133 -16.49 -11.86 9.19
N PHE A 134 -17.47 -12.53 9.82
CA PHE A 134 -18.81 -11.97 10.02
C PHE A 134 -18.80 -10.69 10.86
N LYS A 135 -18.04 -10.68 11.98
CA LYS A 135 -17.90 -9.48 12.83
C LYS A 135 -17.33 -8.29 12.07
N VAL A 136 -16.29 -8.52 11.26
CA VAL A 136 -15.66 -7.46 10.47
C VAL A 136 -16.62 -6.95 9.39
N LEU A 137 -17.33 -7.84 8.70
CA LEU A 137 -18.36 -7.44 7.73
C LEU A 137 -19.45 -6.59 8.38
N THR A 138 -19.95 -6.99 9.54
CA THR A 138 -20.95 -6.22 10.30
C THR A 138 -20.42 -4.86 10.73
N LEU A 139 -19.12 -4.76 11.10
CA LEU A 139 -18.50 -3.50 11.48
C LEU A 139 -18.40 -2.53 10.29
N ILE A 140 -18.14 -3.04 9.09
CA ILE A 140 -17.96 -2.24 7.88
C ILE A 140 -19.32 -1.89 7.24
N ARG A 141 -20.31 -2.76 7.39
CA ARG A 141 -21.67 -2.65 6.81
C ARG A 141 -22.69 -2.18 7.86
N LYS A 142 -22.40 -1.10 8.60
CA LYS A 142 -23.24 -0.60 9.70
C LYS A 142 -24.70 -0.32 9.31
N ASP A 143 -24.93 0.04 8.04
CA ASP A 143 -26.26 0.44 7.54
C ASP A 143 -26.98 -0.71 6.80
N VAL A 144 -26.47 -1.94 6.88
CA VAL A 144 -27.00 -3.10 6.14
C VAL A 144 -27.54 -4.13 7.11
N ASP A 145 -28.68 -4.74 6.77
CA ASP A 145 -29.30 -5.79 7.57
C ASP A 145 -28.38 -7.02 7.70
N GLN A 146 -28.41 -7.65 8.88
CA GLN A 146 -27.60 -8.84 9.18
C GLN A 146 -27.82 -9.98 8.19
N THR A 147 -29.00 -10.08 7.62
CA THR A 147 -29.33 -11.06 6.57
C THR A 147 -28.49 -10.84 5.31
N GLN A 148 -28.32 -9.59 4.90
CA GLN A 148 -27.48 -9.26 3.73
C GLN A 148 -26.00 -9.47 4.00
N VAL A 149 -25.54 -9.19 5.22
CA VAL A 149 -24.15 -9.48 5.65
C VAL A 149 -23.87 -10.98 5.60
N GLN A 150 -24.85 -11.80 5.99
CA GLN A 150 -24.72 -13.26 5.90
C GLN A 150 -24.65 -13.75 4.45
N ILE A 151 -25.45 -13.19 3.56
CA ILE A 151 -25.42 -13.50 2.12
C ILE A 151 -24.04 -13.14 1.53
N GLU A 152 -23.52 -11.94 1.85
CA GLU A 152 -22.19 -11.52 1.40
C GLU A 152 -21.09 -12.46 1.92
N LEU A 153 -21.18 -12.92 3.17
CA LEU A 153 -20.24 -13.89 3.75
C LEU A 153 -20.32 -15.24 3.01
N ASP A 154 -21.50 -15.70 2.66
CA ASP A 154 -21.68 -16.97 1.97
C ASP A 154 -21.20 -16.88 0.51
N GLU A 155 -21.36 -15.74 -0.16
CA GLU A 155 -20.73 -15.45 -1.46
C GLU A 155 -19.19 -15.54 -1.35
N ILE A 156 -18.60 -14.93 -0.32
CA ILE A 156 -17.14 -14.97 -0.11
C ILE A 156 -16.66 -16.41 0.13
N LYS A 157 -17.40 -17.21 0.90
CA LYS A 157 -17.08 -18.63 1.12
C LYS A 157 -17.18 -19.45 -0.16
N ALA A 158 -18.22 -19.22 -0.99
CA ALA A 158 -18.38 -19.91 -2.26
C ALA A 158 -17.21 -19.64 -3.21
N VAL A 159 -16.77 -18.38 -3.30
CA VAL A 159 -15.59 -18.00 -4.09
C VAL A 159 -14.32 -18.65 -3.53
N ALA A 160 -14.13 -18.59 -2.21
CA ALA A 160 -12.96 -19.17 -1.54
C ALA A 160 -12.90 -20.70 -1.70
N ALA A 161 -14.03 -21.38 -1.78
CA ALA A 161 -14.09 -22.83 -2.04
C ALA A 161 -13.71 -23.21 -3.48
N GLN A 162 -13.92 -22.29 -4.43
CA GLN A 162 -13.55 -22.47 -5.84
C GLN A 162 -12.10 -22.07 -6.12
N ASP A 163 -11.47 -21.28 -5.23
CA ASP A 163 -10.06 -20.92 -5.35
C ASP A 163 -9.20 -22.17 -5.19
N THR A 164 -8.85 -22.76 -6.31
CA THR A 164 -7.79 -23.78 -6.37
C THR A 164 -6.51 -23.11 -5.88
N LYS A 165 -5.82 -23.77 -4.93
CA LYS A 165 -4.50 -23.35 -4.46
C LYS A 165 -3.48 -23.52 -5.60
N GLY A 166 -3.62 -22.71 -6.65
CA GLY A 166 -2.68 -22.67 -7.77
C GLY A 166 -1.33 -22.16 -7.27
N GLY A 167 -0.29 -22.97 -7.44
CA GLY A 167 1.07 -22.53 -7.13
C GLY A 167 1.53 -21.43 -8.08
N VAL A 168 2.58 -20.68 -7.69
CA VAL A 168 3.21 -19.62 -8.51
C VAL A 168 3.45 -20.07 -9.96
N ARG A 169 3.80 -21.33 -10.18
CA ARG A 169 4.00 -21.92 -11.52
C ARG A 169 2.72 -21.96 -12.36
N GLU A 170 1.59 -22.21 -11.72
CA GLU A 170 0.27 -22.24 -12.39
C GLU A 170 -0.19 -20.83 -12.74
N LEU A 171 0.04 -19.86 -11.85
CA LEU A 171 -0.16 -18.44 -12.11
C LEU A 171 0.60 -18.00 -13.37
N PHE A 172 1.88 -18.34 -13.46
CA PHE A 172 2.70 -18.03 -14.66
C PHE A 172 2.20 -18.72 -15.93
N ARG A 173 1.54 -19.88 -15.84
CA ARG A 173 1.02 -20.60 -17.00
C ARG A 173 -0.32 -20.07 -17.47
N ILE A 174 -1.26 -19.82 -16.55
CA ILE A 174 -2.63 -19.42 -16.86
C ILE A 174 -2.71 -17.88 -17.10
N ALA A 175 -1.99 -17.10 -16.33
CA ALA A 175 -2.04 -15.63 -16.39
C ALA A 175 -0.96 -15.02 -17.31
N ARG A 176 -0.27 -15.80 -18.13
CA ARG A 176 0.76 -15.30 -19.07
C ARG A 176 0.32 -14.05 -19.86
N PRO A 177 -0.83 -14.03 -20.56
CA PRO A 177 -1.23 -12.86 -21.33
C PRO A 177 -1.49 -11.64 -20.46
N ALA A 178 -2.11 -11.82 -19.28
CA ALA A 178 -2.35 -10.75 -18.32
C ALA A 178 -1.03 -10.22 -17.72
N LEU A 179 -0.08 -11.12 -17.46
CA LEU A 179 1.23 -10.76 -16.91
C LEU A 179 2.07 -9.98 -17.93
N VAL A 180 2.07 -10.40 -19.21
CA VAL A 180 2.73 -9.67 -20.30
C VAL A 180 2.11 -8.30 -20.50
N ALA A 181 0.78 -8.21 -20.48
CA ALA A 181 0.07 -6.93 -20.59
C ALA A 181 0.41 -6.01 -19.41
N ALA A 182 0.41 -6.52 -18.18
CA ALA A 182 0.75 -5.75 -16.98
C ALA A 182 2.20 -5.24 -17.02
N ILE A 183 3.16 -6.10 -17.37
CA ILE A 183 4.57 -5.70 -17.53
C ILE A 183 4.70 -4.67 -18.65
N GLY A 184 4.04 -4.88 -19.79
CA GLY A 184 4.06 -3.94 -20.92
C GLY A 184 3.54 -2.55 -20.51
N ILE A 185 2.38 -2.49 -19.85
CA ILE A 185 1.81 -1.24 -19.34
C ILE A 185 2.77 -0.53 -18.39
N MET A 186 3.37 -1.26 -17.44
CA MET A 186 4.33 -0.70 -16.49
C MET A 186 5.60 -0.18 -17.18
N LEU A 187 6.12 -0.89 -18.18
CA LEU A 187 7.26 -0.43 -18.96
C LEU A 187 6.93 0.84 -19.75
N PHE A 188 5.80 0.87 -20.45
CA PHE A 188 5.38 2.05 -21.19
C PHE A 188 5.11 3.24 -20.28
N GLN A 189 4.52 3.02 -19.10
CA GLN A 189 4.31 4.06 -18.11
C GLN A 189 5.63 4.71 -17.67
N GLN A 190 6.71 3.93 -17.50
CA GLN A 190 8.02 4.48 -17.16
C GLN A 190 8.67 5.20 -18.36
N LEU A 191 8.50 4.66 -19.58
CA LEU A 191 9.06 5.26 -20.80
C LEU A 191 8.42 6.60 -21.18
N VAL A 192 7.16 6.85 -20.81
CA VAL A 192 6.49 8.16 -20.97
C VAL A 192 7.22 9.27 -20.20
N GLY A 193 8.10 8.92 -19.27
CA GLY A 193 8.94 9.89 -18.56
C GLY A 193 8.21 10.74 -17.53
N ILE A 194 7.05 10.31 -17.05
CA ILE A 194 6.28 11.07 -16.03
C ILE A 194 7.12 11.36 -14.77
N ASN A 195 7.98 10.43 -14.40
CA ASN A 195 8.89 10.62 -13.27
C ASN A 195 9.93 11.72 -13.56
N SER A 196 10.43 11.83 -14.79
CA SER A 196 11.33 12.92 -15.18
C SER A 196 10.65 14.27 -15.08
N VAL A 197 9.39 14.37 -15.51
CA VAL A 197 8.60 15.59 -15.35
C VAL A 197 8.41 15.95 -13.89
N ILE A 198 8.02 14.98 -13.04
CA ILE A 198 7.79 15.21 -11.60
C ILE A 198 9.08 15.62 -10.87
N TYR A 199 10.24 15.02 -11.22
CA TYR A 199 11.49 15.31 -10.51
C TYR A 199 12.24 16.54 -11.02
N PHE A 200 12.06 16.94 -12.28
CA PHE A 200 12.79 18.03 -12.91
C PHE A 200 11.94 19.25 -13.24
N LEU A 201 10.64 19.23 -12.98
CA LEU A 201 9.82 20.43 -13.06
C LEU A 201 10.20 21.37 -11.90
N PRO A 202 10.55 22.63 -12.19
CA PRO A 202 10.89 23.62 -11.15
C PRO A 202 9.70 23.99 -10.28
#